data_f6c57a5d901d9c0b469732fff19807d4
#
_entry.id   f6c57a5d901d9c0b469732fff19807d4
#
_cell.length_a   1.000
_cell.length_b   1.000
_cell.length_c   1.000
_cell.angle_alpha   90.00
_cell.angle_beta   90.00
_cell.angle_gamma   90.00
#
_symmetry.space_group_name_H-M   'P 1'
#
loop_
_entity.id
_entity.type
_entity.pdbx_description
1 polymer ?
#
loop_
_entity_poly.entity_id
_entity_poly.type
_entity_poly.pdbx_seq_one_letter_code
_entity_poly.pdbx_strand_id
1 'polypeptide(L)'
;EKNVLFAGRKSGHVYALDPDKQGELLWVKRIGKGGFAGGVHWGMTTDNKNLFAAIADTNFINKFPGEPTPGIYSLDGLTGKLNWKFTPQDRCAENEKPACDVGISAALTATNDLIIGGGFDGWLYVLNKDSGKLLWEYNTNVDFSELAGIQAHGGSIESDGAVISGNNLLINSGYLYGGRLGGNVLLNFEVD
;
A
#
# COMPACT_ATOMS: atom_id res chain seq x y z
N GLU A 1 -2.77 29.30 -2.36
CA GLU A 1 -2.37 27.88 -2.19
C GLU A 1 -1.63 27.73 -0.87
N LYS A 2 -1.84 26.62 -0.15
CA LYS A 2 -1.15 26.33 1.10
C LYS A 2 -0.29 25.08 0.87
N ASN A 3 1.00 25.22 1.15
CA ASN A 3 1.90 24.07 1.16
C ASN A 3 1.61 23.18 2.37
N VAL A 4 1.62 21.87 2.17
CA VAL A 4 1.42 20.89 3.24
C VAL A 4 2.45 19.77 3.09
N LEU A 5 3.15 19.46 4.18
CA LEU A 5 4.05 18.33 4.27
C LEU A 5 3.34 17.20 5.03
N PHE A 6 3.27 16.02 4.43
CA PHE A 6 2.70 14.84 5.08
C PHE A 6 3.79 13.90 5.60
N ALA A 7 3.58 13.34 6.78
CA ALA A 7 4.44 12.33 7.38
C ALA A 7 3.61 11.16 7.94
N GLY A 8 3.88 9.97 7.44
CA GLY A 8 3.30 8.72 7.94
C GLY A 8 4.23 8.00 8.90
N ARG A 9 3.68 7.34 9.91
CA ARG A 9 4.45 6.59 10.91
C ARG A 9 3.97 5.16 11.05
N LYS A 10 4.91 4.27 11.40
CA LYS A 10 4.61 2.86 11.76
C LYS A 10 3.62 2.71 12.91
N SER A 11 3.39 3.76 13.69
CA SER A 11 2.37 3.80 14.74
C SER A 11 0.93 3.94 14.22
N GLY A 12 0.74 3.99 12.90
CA GLY A 12 -0.58 4.21 12.28
C GLY A 12 -1.05 5.67 12.28
N HIS A 13 -0.19 6.61 12.70
CA HIS A 13 -0.49 8.03 12.65
C HIS A 13 0.00 8.65 11.35
N VAL A 14 -0.80 9.57 10.85
CA VAL A 14 -0.46 10.46 9.74
C VAL A 14 -0.53 11.90 10.23
N TYR A 15 0.44 12.69 9.87
CA TYR A 15 0.58 14.09 10.24
C TYR A 15 0.55 14.96 9.00
N ALA A 16 -0.07 16.13 9.10
CA ALA A 16 0.10 17.22 8.16
C ALA A 16 0.75 18.40 8.87
N LEU A 17 1.78 18.94 8.25
CA LEU A 17 2.61 20.01 8.79
C LEU A 17 2.63 21.18 7.82
N ASP A 18 2.73 22.39 8.35
CA ASP A 18 2.90 23.61 7.59
C ASP A 18 4.42 23.90 7.40
N PRO A 19 5.00 23.64 6.22
CA PRO A 19 6.43 23.88 6.00
C PRO A 19 6.81 25.37 6.05
N ASP A 20 5.86 26.26 5.73
CA ASP A 20 6.08 27.70 5.71
C ASP A 20 6.07 28.29 7.14
N LYS A 21 5.64 27.48 8.12
CA LYS A 21 5.60 27.80 9.55
C LYS A 21 6.47 26.87 10.39
N GLN A 22 7.65 26.54 9.91
CA GLN A 22 8.64 25.71 10.62
C GLN A 22 8.10 24.33 11.02
N GLY A 23 7.16 23.75 10.25
CA GLY A 23 6.58 22.46 10.54
C GLY A 23 5.47 22.49 11.60
N GLU A 24 4.79 23.63 11.77
CA GLU A 24 3.61 23.69 12.65
C GLU A 24 2.60 22.59 12.30
N LEU A 25 2.12 21.88 13.32
CA LEU A 25 1.14 20.81 13.13
C LEU A 25 -0.20 21.37 12.68
N LEU A 26 -0.66 20.96 11.50
CA LEU A 26 -1.99 21.29 10.99
C LEU A 26 -3.03 20.31 11.52
N TRP A 27 -2.76 19.03 11.38
CA TRP A 27 -3.59 17.96 11.93
C TRP A 27 -2.78 16.67 12.11
N VAL A 28 -3.28 15.80 12.99
CA VAL A 28 -2.83 14.43 13.16
C VAL A 28 -4.01 13.49 13.17
N LYS A 29 -3.89 12.36 12.47
CA LYS A 29 -4.92 11.33 12.39
C LYS A 29 -4.30 9.96 12.59
N ARG A 30 -4.88 9.15 13.50
CA ARG A 30 -4.57 7.73 13.58
C ARG A 30 -5.52 6.96 12.67
N ILE A 31 -4.98 6.21 11.70
CA ILE A 31 -5.75 5.42 10.72
C ILE A 31 -5.42 3.93 10.77
N GLY A 32 -4.43 3.54 11.58
CA GLY A 32 -4.05 2.15 11.79
C GLY A 32 -3.70 1.88 13.25
N LYS A 33 -3.61 0.61 13.63
CA LYS A 33 -3.15 0.23 14.97
C LYS A 33 -1.63 0.40 15.12
N GLY A 34 -0.90 0.21 14.01
CA GLY A 34 0.55 0.30 13.98
C GLY A 34 1.25 -0.99 14.38
N GLY A 35 2.58 -0.98 14.30
CA GLY A 35 3.44 -2.11 14.63
C GLY A 35 4.79 -2.05 13.93
N PHE A 36 5.61 -3.11 14.09
CA PHE A 36 6.92 -3.21 13.42
C PHE A 36 6.76 -3.19 11.88
N ALA A 37 5.85 -3.99 11.35
CA ALA A 37 5.43 -3.98 9.95
C ALA A 37 3.98 -3.45 9.81
N GLY A 38 3.55 -2.57 10.73
CA GLY A 38 2.22 -1.98 10.76
C GLY A 38 2.23 -0.49 10.47
N GLY A 39 1.05 0.11 10.45
CA GLY A 39 0.87 1.52 10.13
C GLY A 39 1.31 1.87 8.71
N VAL A 40 1.72 3.11 8.50
CA VAL A 40 2.31 3.56 7.22
C VAL A 40 3.76 3.11 7.18
N HIS A 41 4.15 2.34 6.15
CA HIS A 41 5.46 1.70 6.13
C HIS A 41 6.39 2.32 5.08
N TRP A 42 6.09 2.18 3.78
CA TRP A 42 7.01 2.59 2.72
C TRP A 42 6.68 3.94 2.09
N GLY A 43 5.42 4.25 1.89
CA GLY A 43 5.11 5.55 1.30
C GLY A 43 3.63 5.87 1.18
N MET A 44 3.40 7.17 1.03
CA MET A 44 2.09 7.77 0.76
C MET A 44 2.17 8.54 -0.56
N THR A 45 1.02 8.80 -1.17
CA THR A 45 0.93 9.64 -2.36
C THR A 45 -0.17 10.68 -2.23
N THR A 46 -0.15 11.71 -3.06
CA THR A 46 -1.12 12.81 -3.03
C THR A 46 -1.49 13.25 -4.45
N ASP A 47 -2.69 13.77 -4.61
CA ASP A 47 -3.17 14.43 -5.82
C ASP A 47 -3.26 15.97 -5.66
N ASN A 48 -2.51 16.55 -4.71
CA ASN A 48 -2.52 17.95 -4.28
C ASN A 48 -3.79 18.40 -3.52
N LYS A 49 -4.79 17.54 -3.40
CA LYS A 49 -6.02 17.77 -2.64
C LYS A 49 -6.19 16.75 -1.53
N ASN A 50 -6.00 15.48 -1.86
CA ASN A 50 -6.15 14.35 -0.98
C ASN A 50 -4.81 13.70 -0.72
N LEU A 51 -4.66 13.13 0.47
CA LEU A 51 -3.58 12.23 0.84
C LEU A 51 -4.08 10.80 0.75
N PHE A 52 -3.29 9.92 0.13
CA PHE A 52 -3.55 8.49 0.09
C PHE A 52 -2.46 7.75 0.87
N ALA A 53 -2.89 6.95 1.86
CA ALA A 53 -2.00 6.24 2.76
C ALA A 53 -2.32 4.74 2.77
N ALA A 54 -1.27 3.92 2.67
CA ALA A 54 -1.34 2.48 2.82
C ALA A 54 -1.12 2.10 4.28
N ILE A 55 -1.94 1.19 4.81
CA ILE A 55 -1.84 0.65 6.15
C ILE A 55 -1.63 -0.86 6.08
N ALA A 56 -0.51 -1.30 6.64
CA ALA A 56 -0.18 -2.71 6.72
C ALA A 56 -0.88 -3.40 7.89
N ASP A 57 -0.75 -2.87 9.08
CA ASP A 57 -1.39 -3.34 10.34
C ASP A 57 -1.37 -4.86 10.56
N THR A 58 -0.35 -5.52 10.04
CA THR A 58 -0.20 -6.97 10.19
C THR A 58 -0.02 -7.35 11.67
N ASN A 59 -0.51 -8.53 12.03
CA ASN A 59 -0.27 -9.14 13.34
C ASN A 59 1.08 -9.87 13.45
N PHE A 60 1.85 -9.93 12.37
CA PHE A 60 3.16 -10.55 12.34
C PHE A 60 4.15 -9.77 13.23
N ILE A 61 4.78 -10.45 14.19
CA ILE A 61 5.78 -9.95 15.14
C ILE A 61 5.23 -9.06 16.27
N ASN A 62 4.13 -8.33 16.12
CA ASN A 62 3.72 -7.32 17.11
C ASN A 62 2.31 -7.50 17.66
N LYS A 63 2.25 -7.42 18.99
CA LYS A 63 1.02 -7.32 19.76
C LYS A 63 0.77 -5.86 20.20
N PHE A 64 0.71 -4.93 19.26
CA PHE A 64 0.23 -3.59 19.58
C PHE A 64 -1.26 -3.64 19.91
N PRO A 65 -1.70 -2.90 20.92
CA PRO A 65 -3.12 -2.88 21.28
C PRO A 65 -3.97 -2.27 20.18
N GLY A 66 -5.12 -2.85 19.94
CA GLY A 66 -6.11 -2.44 18.95
C GLY A 66 -6.31 -3.47 17.84
N GLU A 67 -7.44 -3.35 17.16
CA GLU A 67 -7.77 -4.19 16.02
C GLU A 67 -7.01 -3.72 14.77
N PRO A 68 -6.46 -4.64 13.96
CA PRO A 68 -5.86 -4.30 12.68
C PRO A 68 -6.88 -3.65 11.75
N THR A 69 -6.44 -2.63 11.04
CA THR A 69 -7.27 -1.94 10.04
C THR A 69 -6.52 -1.80 8.71
N PRO A 70 -6.01 -2.90 8.13
CA PRO A 70 -5.24 -2.84 6.88
C PRO A 70 -6.06 -2.24 5.75
N GLY A 71 -5.38 -1.67 4.77
CA GLY A 71 -6.02 -1.14 3.59
C GLY A 71 -5.44 0.16 3.06
N ILE A 72 -6.17 0.77 2.14
CA ILE A 72 -5.84 2.06 1.53
C ILE A 72 -6.85 3.11 1.99
N TYR A 73 -6.35 4.24 2.42
CA TYR A 73 -7.14 5.34 2.97
C TYR A 73 -6.96 6.59 2.14
N SER A 74 -8.04 7.30 1.84
CA SER A 74 -8.02 8.66 1.32
C SER A 74 -8.42 9.64 2.41
N LEU A 75 -7.57 10.62 2.66
CA LEU A 75 -7.81 11.69 3.61
C LEU A 75 -7.83 13.02 2.87
N ASP A 76 -8.72 13.94 3.28
CA ASP A 76 -8.63 15.33 2.86
C ASP A 76 -7.31 15.94 3.35
N GLY A 77 -6.53 16.49 2.43
CA GLY A 77 -5.16 16.94 2.73
C GLY A 77 -5.09 18.10 3.70
N LEU A 78 -6.12 18.96 3.76
CA LEU A 78 -6.14 20.13 4.64
C LEU A 78 -6.70 19.84 6.03
N THR A 79 -7.61 18.87 6.15
CA THR A 79 -8.37 18.62 7.39
C THR A 79 -8.11 17.27 8.03
N GLY A 80 -7.50 16.32 7.30
CA GLY A 80 -7.34 14.94 7.74
C GLY A 80 -8.65 14.14 7.81
N LYS A 81 -9.75 14.69 7.29
CA LYS A 81 -11.03 13.97 7.25
C LYS A 81 -10.94 12.77 6.33
N LEU A 82 -11.44 11.63 6.78
CA LEU A 82 -11.53 10.42 5.96
C LEU A 82 -12.57 10.62 4.84
N ASN A 83 -12.13 10.46 3.59
CA ASN A 83 -13.00 10.46 2.41
C ASN A 83 -13.53 9.05 2.16
N TRP A 84 -12.62 8.08 2.04
CA TRP A 84 -12.95 6.68 1.85
C TRP A 84 -11.85 5.76 2.39
N LYS A 85 -12.21 4.49 2.58
CA LYS A 85 -11.31 3.40 2.92
C LYS A 85 -11.60 2.20 2.01
N PHE A 86 -10.55 1.59 1.48
CA PHE A 86 -10.58 0.26 0.86
C PHE A 86 -9.94 -0.74 1.83
N THR A 87 -10.61 -1.85 2.07
CA THR A 87 -10.08 -2.96 2.88
C THR A 87 -9.98 -4.20 1.99
N PRO A 88 -8.79 -4.78 1.81
CA PRO A 88 -8.62 -6.01 1.06
C PRO A 88 -9.42 -7.17 1.66
N GLN A 89 -9.86 -8.08 0.82
CA GLN A 89 -10.43 -9.35 1.29
C GLN A 89 -9.31 -10.30 1.70
N ASP A 90 -9.41 -10.95 2.86
CA ASP A 90 -8.47 -12.02 3.25
C ASP A 90 -8.72 -13.26 2.38
N ARG A 91 -7.71 -13.59 1.58
CA ARG A 91 -7.68 -14.76 0.68
C ARG A 91 -6.49 -15.67 0.97
N CYS A 92 -5.78 -15.41 2.07
CA CYS A 92 -4.61 -16.18 2.46
C CYS A 92 -5.03 -17.60 2.89
N ALA A 93 -4.39 -18.61 2.32
CA ALA A 93 -4.55 -19.98 2.80
C ALA A 93 -3.91 -20.14 4.19
N GLU A 94 -4.48 -20.98 5.03
CA GLU A 94 -4.01 -21.16 6.41
C GLU A 94 -2.54 -21.65 6.49
N ASN A 95 -2.11 -22.45 5.52
CA ASN A 95 -0.71 -22.93 5.45
C ASN A 95 0.28 -21.86 4.97
N GLU A 96 -0.18 -20.75 4.43
CA GLU A 96 0.66 -19.62 4.02
C GLU A 96 0.81 -18.57 5.12
N LYS A 97 -0.04 -18.60 6.13
CA LYS A 97 0.03 -17.67 7.28
C LYS A 97 1.19 -18.03 8.22
N PRO A 98 1.88 -17.04 8.82
CA PRO A 98 1.61 -15.60 8.72
C PRO A 98 2.34 -14.89 7.59
N ALA A 99 3.00 -15.58 6.66
CA ALA A 99 3.71 -14.96 5.54
C ALA A 99 2.75 -14.20 4.61
N CYS A 100 1.63 -14.82 4.26
CA CYS A 100 0.50 -14.18 3.62
C CYS A 100 -0.31 -13.36 4.63
N ASP A 101 -0.61 -12.11 4.29
CA ASP A 101 -1.38 -11.17 5.12
C ASP A 101 -1.98 -10.10 4.20
N VAL A 102 -3.14 -9.57 4.54
CA VAL A 102 -3.86 -8.56 3.73
C VAL A 102 -3.35 -7.13 3.93
N GLY A 103 -2.23 -6.95 4.65
CA GLY A 103 -1.64 -5.65 4.88
C GLY A 103 -1.14 -5.00 3.59
N ILE A 104 -1.43 -3.72 3.41
CA ILE A 104 -0.88 -2.91 2.32
C ILE A 104 0.34 -2.18 2.87
N SER A 105 1.54 -2.66 2.52
CA SER A 105 2.80 -2.09 3.00
C SER A 105 3.52 -1.27 1.94
N ALA A 106 3.45 -1.69 0.68
CA ALA A 106 4.10 -1.01 -0.43
C ALA A 106 3.65 0.44 -0.56
N ALA A 107 4.52 1.28 -1.09
CA ALA A 107 4.17 2.64 -1.44
C ALA A 107 3.03 2.66 -2.46
N LEU A 108 2.12 3.63 -2.31
CA LEU A 108 1.02 3.82 -3.25
C LEU A 108 1.46 4.65 -4.45
N THR A 109 0.90 4.33 -5.60
CA THR A 109 1.06 5.12 -6.82
C THR A 109 -0.28 5.75 -7.19
N ALA A 110 -0.28 7.05 -7.47
CA ALA A 110 -1.45 7.78 -7.93
C ALA A 110 -1.28 8.22 -9.38
N THR A 111 -2.38 8.14 -10.12
CA THR A 111 -2.56 8.81 -11.42
C THR A 111 -3.65 9.88 -11.31
N ASN A 112 -4.09 10.43 -12.43
CA ASN A 112 -5.22 11.37 -12.45
C ASN A 112 -6.51 10.75 -11.88
N ASP A 113 -6.74 9.44 -12.13
CA ASP A 113 -8.01 8.76 -11.84
C ASP A 113 -7.87 7.53 -10.94
N LEU A 114 -6.63 7.04 -10.74
CA LEU A 114 -6.38 5.75 -10.10
C LEU A 114 -5.49 5.87 -8.88
N ILE A 115 -5.70 4.96 -7.92
CA ILE A 115 -4.75 4.61 -6.85
C ILE A 115 -4.38 3.14 -7.01
N ILE A 116 -3.06 2.87 -6.99
CA ILE A 116 -2.51 1.53 -7.16
C ILE A 116 -1.73 1.16 -5.90
N GLY A 117 -1.98 -0.04 -5.38
CA GLY A 117 -1.30 -0.56 -4.20
C GLY A 117 -1.22 -2.07 -4.20
N GLY A 118 -0.16 -2.61 -3.63
CA GLY A 118 0.07 -4.04 -3.51
C GLY A 118 0.10 -4.52 -2.06
N GLY A 119 -0.36 -5.75 -1.83
CA GLY A 119 -0.48 -6.36 -0.51
C GLY A 119 0.58 -7.42 -0.22
N PHE A 120 0.73 -7.77 1.06
CA PHE A 120 1.54 -8.90 1.50
C PHE A 120 1.00 -10.25 1.01
N ASP A 121 -0.28 -10.31 0.66
CA ASP A 121 -0.95 -11.45 0.04
C ASP A 121 -0.59 -11.65 -1.44
N GLY A 122 0.20 -10.74 -2.01
CA GLY A 122 0.57 -10.74 -3.42
C GLY A 122 -0.52 -10.21 -4.36
N TRP A 123 -1.59 -9.62 -3.85
CA TRP A 123 -2.59 -8.99 -4.69
C TRP A 123 -2.23 -7.55 -5.02
N LEU A 124 -2.33 -7.20 -6.30
CA LEU A 124 -2.24 -5.85 -6.83
C LEU A 124 -3.66 -5.30 -7.01
N TYR A 125 -3.91 -4.11 -6.46
CA TYR A 125 -5.21 -3.45 -6.46
C TYR A 125 -5.14 -2.14 -7.23
N VAL A 126 -6.12 -1.92 -8.11
CA VAL A 126 -6.34 -0.64 -8.81
C VAL A 126 -7.70 -0.10 -8.42
N LEU A 127 -7.70 1.06 -7.78
CA LEU A 127 -8.90 1.70 -7.24
C LEU A 127 -9.20 2.99 -7.99
N ASN A 128 -10.48 3.33 -8.10
CA ASN A 128 -10.88 4.68 -8.47
C ASN A 128 -10.45 5.66 -7.37
N LYS A 129 -9.69 6.68 -7.74
CA LYS A 129 -9.09 7.64 -6.81
C LYS A 129 -10.11 8.39 -5.96
N ASP A 130 -11.25 8.77 -6.53
CA ASP A 130 -12.21 9.62 -5.85
C ASP A 130 -13.15 8.85 -4.92
N SER A 131 -13.47 7.60 -5.26
CA SER A 131 -14.44 6.78 -4.53
C SER A 131 -13.84 5.63 -3.72
N GLY A 132 -12.59 5.25 -3.98
CA GLY A 132 -11.98 4.05 -3.40
C GLY A 132 -12.57 2.73 -3.93
N LYS A 133 -13.43 2.80 -4.98
CA LYS A 133 -14.00 1.61 -5.58
C LYS A 133 -12.94 0.78 -6.27
N LEU A 134 -12.90 -0.52 -5.98
CA LEU A 134 -12.05 -1.47 -6.70
C LEU A 134 -12.49 -1.53 -8.18
N LEU A 135 -11.55 -1.27 -9.08
CA LEU A 135 -11.74 -1.32 -10.53
C LEU A 135 -11.14 -2.58 -11.13
N TRP A 136 -9.96 -2.96 -10.63
CA TRP A 136 -9.23 -4.14 -11.10
C TRP A 136 -8.31 -4.66 -9.99
N GLU A 137 -8.10 -5.97 -9.99
CA GLU A 137 -7.16 -6.63 -9.11
C GLU A 137 -6.48 -7.80 -9.82
N TYR A 138 -5.26 -8.14 -9.40
CA TYR A 138 -4.50 -9.23 -9.98
C TYR A 138 -3.72 -9.98 -8.89
N ASN A 139 -3.81 -11.30 -8.89
CA ASN A 139 -3.00 -12.14 -8.01
C ASN A 139 -1.63 -12.37 -8.64
N THR A 140 -0.59 -11.85 -8.01
CA THR A 140 0.80 -12.07 -8.43
C THR A 140 1.45 -13.25 -7.72
N ASN A 141 0.86 -13.78 -6.64
CA ASN A 141 1.36 -14.93 -5.89
C ASN A 141 1.01 -16.24 -6.62
N VAL A 142 1.58 -16.42 -7.79
CA VAL A 142 1.37 -17.56 -8.68
C VAL A 142 2.67 -17.91 -9.42
N ASP A 143 2.71 -19.12 -9.97
CA ASP A 143 3.75 -19.51 -10.91
C ASP A 143 3.57 -18.80 -12.25
N PHE A 144 4.64 -18.31 -12.79
CA PHE A 144 4.74 -17.76 -14.15
C PHE A 144 5.51 -18.72 -15.03
N SER A 145 5.33 -18.55 -16.35
CA SER A 145 6.08 -19.34 -17.34
C SER A 145 7.58 -19.16 -17.13
N GLU A 146 8.32 -20.25 -17.27
CA GLU A 146 9.77 -20.24 -17.23
C GLU A 146 10.33 -19.23 -18.26
N LEU A 147 11.19 -18.34 -17.79
CA LEU A 147 11.87 -17.39 -18.64
C LEU A 147 13.39 -17.64 -18.57
N ALA A 148 13.99 -17.93 -19.71
CA ALA A 148 15.44 -18.19 -19.83
C ALA A 148 15.96 -19.32 -18.91
N GLY A 149 15.17 -20.38 -18.68
CA GLY A 149 15.54 -21.50 -17.84
C GLY A 149 15.40 -21.25 -16.33
N ILE A 150 14.75 -20.16 -15.94
CA ILE A 150 14.52 -19.80 -14.54
C ILE A 150 13.03 -19.97 -14.22
N GLN A 151 12.74 -20.79 -13.20
CA GLN A 151 11.39 -20.88 -12.67
C GLN A 151 11.00 -19.54 -12.05
N ALA A 152 9.89 -18.97 -12.50
CA ALA A 152 9.39 -17.67 -12.04
C ALA A 152 8.14 -17.83 -11.16
N HIS A 153 8.16 -17.19 -10.01
CA HIS A 153 7.04 -17.15 -9.05
C HIS A 153 6.91 -15.76 -8.44
N GLY A 154 5.70 -15.26 -8.33
CA GLY A 154 5.42 -14.05 -7.58
C GLY A 154 5.22 -14.30 -6.09
N GLY A 155 4.89 -13.27 -5.34
CA GLY A 155 4.69 -13.34 -3.89
C GLY A 155 4.24 -11.99 -3.35
N SER A 156 4.65 -11.67 -2.13
CA SER A 156 4.28 -10.39 -1.49
C SER A 156 4.75 -9.19 -2.28
N ILE A 157 3.89 -8.17 -2.35
CA ILE A 157 4.22 -6.87 -2.92
C ILE A 157 4.50 -5.93 -1.76
N GLU A 158 5.75 -5.43 -1.70
CA GLU A 158 6.22 -4.53 -0.67
C GLU A 158 7.22 -3.53 -1.26
N SER A 159 7.71 -2.57 -0.45
CA SER A 159 8.71 -1.59 -0.85
C SER A 159 8.16 -0.51 -1.80
N ASP A 160 8.77 -0.34 -2.98
CA ASP A 160 8.63 0.86 -3.81
C ASP A 160 7.25 1.07 -4.44
N GLY A 161 6.44 0.03 -4.51
CA GLY A 161 5.13 0.11 -5.18
C GLY A 161 5.24 0.06 -6.72
N ALA A 162 4.11 0.31 -7.37
CA ALA A 162 4.01 0.26 -8.83
C ALA A 162 4.64 1.50 -9.48
N VAL A 163 5.29 1.30 -10.62
CA VAL A 163 5.81 2.38 -11.47
C VAL A 163 5.01 2.43 -12.76
N ILE A 164 4.57 3.64 -13.16
CA ILE A 164 3.87 3.87 -14.41
C ILE A 164 4.78 4.61 -15.38
N SER A 165 4.89 4.10 -16.60
CA SER A 165 5.62 4.72 -17.70
C SER A 165 4.84 4.56 -19.01
N GLY A 166 4.26 5.64 -19.50
CA GLY A 166 3.33 5.58 -20.63
C GLY A 166 2.14 4.68 -20.31
N ASN A 167 1.89 3.68 -21.16
CA ASN A 167 0.82 2.70 -20.99
C ASN A 167 1.25 1.47 -20.15
N ASN A 168 2.43 1.49 -19.57
CA ASN A 168 2.97 0.36 -18.83
C ASN A 168 2.88 0.59 -17.32
N LEU A 169 2.47 -0.45 -16.59
CA LEU A 169 2.54 -0.55 -15.15
C LEU A 169 3.54 -1.66 -14.79
N LEU A 170 4.60 -1.28 -14.11
CA LEU A 170 5.65 -2.18 -13.65
C LEU A 170 5.53 -2.41 -12.15
N ILE A 171 5.63 -3.65 -11.71
CA ILE A 171 5.61 -4.02 -10.29
C ILE A 171 6.48 -5.22 -9.98
N ASN A 172 7.29 -5.12 -8.93
CA ASN A 172 8.01 -6.26 -8.37
C ASN A 172 7.07 -7.09 -7.50
N SER A 173 7.17 -8.41 -7.59
CA SER A 173 6.42 -9.34 -6.73
C SER A 173 7.33 -10.44 -6.21
N GLY A 174 7.23 -10.71 -4.91
CA GLY A 174 8.06 -11.71 -4.25
C GLY A 174 9.06 -11.14 -3.24
N TYR A 175 8.74 -10.06 -2.55
CA TYR A 175 9.62 -9.44 -1.56
C TYR A 175 9.64 -10.22 -0.24
N LEU A 176 10.69 -11.04 -0.05
CA LEU A 176 10.83 -12.01 1.05
C LEU A 176 11.13 -11.36 2.43
N TYR A 177 11.42 -10.07 2.51
CA TYR A 177 11.81 -9.43 3.77
C TYR A 177 10.80 -9.66 4.91
N GLY A 178 11.31 -10.01 6.10
CA GLY A 178 10.48 -10.24 7.26
C GLY A 178 9.64 -11.53 7.20
N GLY A 179 10.00 -12.51 6.36
CA GLY A 179 9.29 -13.79 6.27
C GLY A 179 7.98 -13.72 5.49
N ARG A 180 7.90 -12.80 4.53
CA ARG A 180 6.77 -12.68 3.59
C ARG A 180 6.85 -13.73 2.48
N LEU A 181 5.85 -13.78 1.60
CA LEU A 181 5.83 -14.68 0.44
C LEU A 181 6.93 -14.26 -0.55
N GLY A 182 7.93 -15.12 -0.71
CA GLY A 182 9.05 -14.87 -1.60
C GLY A 182 8.70 -15.13 -3.06
N GLY A 183 9.43 -14.47 -3.96
CA GLY A 183 9.32 -14.65 -5.41
C GLY A 183 10.44 -13.91 -6.13
N ASN A 184 10.38 -13.88 -7.46
CA ASN A 184 11.47 -13.37 -8.29
C ASN A 184 10.99 -12.72 -9.59
N VAL A 185 9.80 -12.09 -9.60
CA VAL A 185 9.24 -11.55 -10.84
C VAL A 185 9.16 -10.03 -10.83
N LEU A 186 9.45 -9.43 -11.98
CA LEU A 186 9.06 -8.10 -12.37
C LEU A 186 7.95 -8.24 -13.44
N LEU A 187 6.76 -7.78 -13.11
CA LEU A 187 5.61 -7.85 -14.01
C LEU A 187 5.43 -6.51 -14.73
N ASN A 188 5.06 -6.59 -15.98
CA ASN A 188 4.63 -5.46 -16.79
C ASN A 188 3.19 -5.70 -17.26
N PHE A 189 2.32 -4.77 -16.92
CA PHE A 189 0.96 -4.71 -17.45
C PHE A 189 0.89 -3.55 -18.43
N GLU A 190 0.39 -3.82 -19.64
CA GLU A 190 0.21 -2.83 -20.68
C GLU A 190 -1.29 -2.57 -20.85
N VAL A 191 -1.67 -1.31 -20.98
CA VAL A 191 -3.03 -0.88 -21.28
C VAL A 191 -3.11 -0.52 -22.76
N ASP A 192 -3.97 -1.24 -23.49
CA ASP A 192 -4.26 -0.99 -24.91
C ASP A 192 -5.05 0.30 -25.14
#